data_301f71297c95871be15d478536afa1d7
#
_entry.id   301f71297c95871be15d478536afa1d7
#
_cell.length_a   1.000
_cell.length_b   1.000
_cell.length_c   1.000
_cell.angle_alpha   90.00
_cell.angle_beta   90.00
_cell.angle_gamma   90.00
#
_symmetry.space_group_name_H-M   'P 1'
#
loop_
_entity.id
_entity.type
_entity.pdbx_description
1 polymer ?
#
loop_
_entity_poly.entity_id
_entity_poly.type
_entity_poly.pdbx_seq_one_letter_code
_entity_poly.pdbx_strand_id
1 'polypeptide(L)'
;MCNHERATHTTLAECYSYVMKEILGALAVLLAVVQAVPYIRDILRGKTRPHLYTYLIWSIVTAIAFFGQVSAGGGPGAWTTGVMAVLTIVVLCLCFKYGTDDITLLDGIFLIGAAVAIVPWWLTNDPLYSVVLATIIDVLAFFPTIRKTFRDPGSETLISFVLNLVRHPLSIVALTTLSVTTVIYPASLFVMNGLLVAVILLRRKRKN
;
A
#
# COMPACT_ATOMS: atom_id res chain seq x y z
N MET A 1 -0.66 23.28 -15.91
CA MET A 1 -0.90 24.70 -16.17
C MET A 1 -2.13 24.79 -17.07
N CYS A 2 -3.29 25.18 -16.51
CA CYS A 2 -4.50 25.44 -17.31
C CYS A 2 -4.31 26.75 -18.06
N ASN A 3 -4.21 26.66 -19.38
CA ASN A 3 -4.05 27.83 -20.24
C ASN A 3 -5.39 28.58 -20.36
N HIS A 4 -5.41 29.86 -20.10
CA HIS A 4 -6.57 30.73 -19.85
C HIS A 4 -7.35 31.17 -21.10
N GLU A 5 -7.16 30.55 -22.26
CA GLU A 5 -7.84 30.96 -23.50
C GLU A 5 -8.80 29.87 -23.99
N ARG A 6 -10.09 30.17 -23.90
CA ARG A 6 -11.28 29.41 -24.32
C ARG A 6 -11.70 28.26 -23.38
N ALA A 7 -11.99 28.59 -22.12
CA ALA A 7 -12.71 27.67 -21.25
C ALA A 7 -14.20 27.65 -21.60
N THR A 8 -14.65 26.63 -22.34
CA THR A 8 -16.06 26.22 -22.32
C THR A 8 -16.36 25.66 -20.93
N HIS A 9 -17.64 25.65 -20.51
CA HIS A 9 -18.05 25.16 -19.18
C HIS A 9 -17.53 23.75 -18.88
N THR A 10 -17.31 22.91 -19.90
CA THR A 10 -16.74 21.55 -19.82
C THR A 10 -15.26 21.59 -19.36
N THR A 11 -14.46 22.49 -19.86
CA THR A 11 -13.03 22.57 -19.53
C THR A 11 -12.76 23.10 -18.11
N LEU A 12 -13.65 23.94 -17.57
CA LEU A 12 -13.56 24.40 -16.17
C LEU A 12 -13.90 23.27 -15.19
N ALA A 13 -14.93 22.48 -15.47
CA ALA A 13 -15.30 21.33 -14.64
C ALA A 13 -14.22 20.25 -14.63
N GLU A 14 -13.59 19.98 -15.77
CA GLU A 14 -12.45 19.03 -15.87
C GLU A 14 -11.24 19.53 -15.10
N CYS A 15 -10.91 20.81 -15.20
CA CYS A 15 -9.81 21.41 -14.46
C CYS A 15 -10.07 21.34 -12.95
N TYR A 16 -11.29 21.63 -12.50
CA TYR A 16 -11.66 21.55 -11.09
C TYR A 16 -11.61 20.12 -10.58
N SER A 17 -12.09 19.16 -11.37
CA SER A 17 -12.01 17.73 -11.05
C SER A 17 -10.56 17.27 -10.91
N TYR A 18 -9.65 17.72 -11.78
CA TYR A 18 -8.24 17.35 -11.72
C TYR A 18 -7.57 17.91 -10.46
N VAL A 19 -7.77 19.21 -10.16
CA VAL A 19 -7.24 19.84 -8.94
C VAL A 19 -7.75 19.14 -7.67
N MET A 20 -9.03 18.73 -7.64
CA MET A 20 -9.57 17.98 -6.53
C MET A 20 -8.86 16.64 -6.35
N LYS A 21 -8.58 15.92 -7.42
CA LYS A 21 -7.82 14.66 -7.38
C LYS A 21 -6.39 14.84 -6.87
N GLU A 22 -5.72 15.93 -7.26
CA GLU A 22 -4.39 16.27 -6.73
C GLU A 22 -4.44 16.52 -5.22
N ILE A 23 -5.43 17.27 -4.73
CA ILE A 23 -5.61 17.52 -3.30
C ILE A 23 -5.84 16.20 -2.54
N LEU A 24 -6.74 15.35 -3.02
CA LEU A 24 -7.03 14.07 -2.40
C LEU A 24 -5.82 13.13 -2.43
N GLY A 25 -5.07 13.10 -3.53
CA GLY A 25 -3.80 12.36 -3.65
C GLY A 25 -2.75 12.85 -2.65
N ALA A 26 -2.59 14.17 -2.53
CA ALA A 26 -1.67 14.77 -1.57
C ALA A 26 -2.07 14.48 -0.11
N LEU A 27 -3.37 14.52 0.22
CA LEU A 27 -3.86 14.14 1.55
C LEU A 27 -3.59 12.66 1.85
N ALA A 28 -3.79 11.77 0.87
CA ALA A 28 -3.50 10.35 1.03
C ALA A 28 -1.99 10.10 1.22
N VAL A 29 -1.12 10.84 0.52
CA VAL A 29 0.34 10.83 0.75
C VAL A 29 0.69 11.32 2.15
N LEU A 30 0.10 12.42 2.60
CA LEU A 30 0.34 12.94 3.95
C LEU A 30 0.00 11.89 5.02
N LEU A 31 -1.14 11.20 4.88
CA LEU A 31 -1.53 10.12 5.80
C LEU A 31 -0.53 8.95 5.78
N ALA A 32 0.00 8.59 4.60
CA ALA A 32 1.03 7.55 4.48
C ALA A 32 2.31 7.93 5.23
N VAL A 33 2.76 9.17 5.10
CA VAL A 33 3.97 9.68 5.79
C VAL A 33 3.72 9.76 7.30
N VAL A 34 2.60 10.34 7.73
CA VAL A 34 2.24 10.45 9.15
C VAL A 34 2.19 9.08 9.82
N GLN A 35 1.68 8.06 9.14
CA GLN A 35 1.65 6.68 9.64
C GLN A 35 3.04 6.06 9.73
N ALA A 36 3.96 6.37 8.80
CA ALA A 36 5.29 5.76 8.75
C ALA A 36 6.26 6.35 9.81
N VAL A 37 6.11 7.64 10.14
CA VAL A 37 7.02 8.34 11.08
C VAL A 37 7.16 7.62 12.43
N PRO A 38 6.08 7.28 13.17
CA PRO A 38 6.22 6.60 14.45
C PRO A 38 6.86 5.22 14.31
N TYR A 39 6.58 4.50 13.23
CA TYR A 39 7.15 3.18 12.97
C TYR A 39 8.66 3.26 12.75
N ILE A 40 9.12 4.15 11.87
CA ILE A 40 10.56 4.37 11.60
C ILE A 40 11.27 4.85 12.87
N ARG A 41 10.66 5.77 13.63
CA ARG A 41 11.20 6.22 14.92
C ARG A 41 11.41 5.08 15.90
N ASP A 42 10.45 4.16 16.00
CA ASP A 42 10.51 3.05 16.94
C ASP A 42 11.53 1.99 16.49
N ILE A 43 11.78 1.81 15.18
CA ILE A 43 12.91 1.03 14.66
C ILE A 43 14.24 1.67 15.10
N LEU A 44 14.43 2.96 14.84
CA LEU A 44 15.66 3.67 15.19
C LEU A 44 15.96 3.68 16.70
N ARG A 45 14.91 3.57 17.53
CA ARG A 45 15.03 3.45 19.00
C ARG A 45 15.18 2.01 19.49
N GLY A 46 15.25 1.03 18.59
CA GLY A 46 15.35 -0.39 18.93
C GLY A 46 14.10 -1.00 19.58
N LYS A 47 12.96 -0.30 19.56
CA LYS A 47 11.68 -0.78 20.09
C LYS A 47 10.98 -1.75 19.15
N THR A 48 11.21 -1.60 17.86
CA THR A 48 10.65 -2.45 16.80
C THR A 48 11.77 -3.02 15.97
N ARG A 49 11.68 -4.32 15.65
CA ARG A 49 12.61 -5.02 14.76
C ARG A 49 11.84 -5.49 13.54
N PRO A 50 11.95 -4.79 12.39
CA PRO A 50 11.25 -5.19 11.17
C PRO A 50 11.87 -6.46 10.58
N HIS A 51 11.05 -7.29 9.93
CA HIS A 51 11.51 -8.52 9.31
C HIS A 51 12.02 -8.24 7.89
N LEU A 52 13.28 -8.62 7.60
CA LEU A 52 13.98 -8.30 6.35
C LEU A 52 13.20 -8.79 5.11
N TYR A 53 12.79 -10.06 5.09
CA TYR A 53 12.10 -10.64 3.94
C TYR A 53 10.73 -10.02 3.68
N THR A 54 9.99 -9.68 4.74
CA THR A 54 8.69 -8.99 4.61
C THR A 54 8.86 -7.65 3.89
N TYR A 55 9.85 -6.85 4.30
CA TYR A 55 10.07 -5.55 3.65
C TYR A 55 10.67 -5.66 2.25
N LEU A 56 11.45 -6.72 1.97
CA LEU A 56 11.93 -7.00 0.63
C LEU A 56 10.75 -7.36 -0.30
N ILE A 57 9.85 -8.25 0.13
CA ILE A 57 8.63 -8.62 -0.62
C ILE A 57 7.75 -7.39 -0.84
N TRP A 58 7.45 -6.64 0.22
CA TRP A 58 6.63 -5.44 0.12
C TRP A 58 7.24 -4.37 -0.79
N SER A 59 8.55 -4.19 -0.78
CA SER A 59 9.21 -3.26 -1.69
C SER A 59 9.00 -3.65 -3.16
N ILE A 60 9.07 -4.94 -3.47
CA ILE A 60 8.85 -5.45 -4.83
C ILE A 60 7.38 -5.29 -5.23
N VAL A 61 6.43 -5.79 -4.42
CA VAL A 61 5.00 -5.78 -4.79
C VAL A 61 4.41 -4.36 -4.84
N THR A 62 4.82 -3.45 -3.93
CA THR A 62 4.38 -2.05 -3.99
C THR A 62 4.98 -1.32 -5.19
N ALA A 63 6.22 -1.62 -5.58
CA ALA A 63 6.82 -1.07 -6.78
C ALA A 63 6.08 -1.54 -8.05
N ILE A 64 5.77 -2.84 -8.17
CA ILE A 64 4.97 -3.38 -9.28
C ILE A 64 3.60 -2.70 -9.33
N ALA A 65 2.91 -2.59 -8.20
CA ALA A 65 1.60 -1.93 -8.13
C ALA A 65 1.69 -0.45 -8.52
N PHE A 66 2.71 0.28 -8.04
CA PHE A 66 2.91 1.69 -8.38
C PHE A 66 3.14 1.90 -9.88
N PHE A 67 4.12 1.19 -10.46
CA PHE A 67 4.43 1.33 -11.88
C PHE A 67 3.26 0.85 -12.75
N GLY A 68 2.53 -0.19 -12.34
CA GLY A 68 1.32 -0.62 -13.00
C GLY A 68 0.21 0.44 -12.98
N GLN A 69 -0.01 1.10 -11.84
CA GLN A 69 -0.94 2.22 -11.73
C GLN A 69 -0.54 3.41 -12.61
N VAL A 70 0.75 3.76 -12.63
CA VAL A 70 1.28 4.85 -13.48
C VAL A 70 1.09 4.52 -14.95
N SER A 71 1.46 3.30 -15.39
CA SER A 71 1.30 2.85 -16.78
C SER A 71 -0.16 2.82 -17.24
N ALA A 72 -1.09 2.55 -16.32
CA ALA A 72 -2.53 2.56 -16.58
C ALA A 72 -3.20 3.94 -16.40
N GLY A 73 -2.40 5.03 -16.25
CA GLY A 73 -2.91 6.39 -16.14
C GLY A 73 -3.53 6.72 -14.79
N GLY A 74 -3.05 6.13 -13.69
CA GLY A 74 -3.59 6.31 -12.33
C GLY A 74 -3.52 7.74 -11.78
N GLY A 75 -2.61 8.57 -12.30
CA GLY A 75 -2.48 9.98 -11.91
C GLY A 75 -2.21 10.19 -10.41
N PRO A 76 -2.82 11.23 -9.78
CA PRO A 76 -2.60 11.55 -8.36
C PRO A 76 -2.93 10.41 -7.39
N GLY A 77 -3.86 9.52 -7.74
CA GLY A 77 -4.20 8.35 -6.93
C GLY A 77 -3.05 7.35 -6.77
N ALA A 78 -2.13 7.28 -7.74
CA ALA A 78 -0.96 6.43 -7.68
C ALA A 78 0.15 6.98 -6.73
N TRP A 79 0.15 8.27 -6.40
CA TRP A 79 1.20 8.90 -5.59
C TRP A 79 1.39 8.21 -4.24
N THR A 80 0.28 7.82 -3.61
CA THR A 80 0.33 7.13 -2.31
C THR A 80 1.05 5.80 -2.41
N THR A 81 0.79 5.02 -3.46
CA THR A 81 1.46 3.72 -3.68
C THR A 81 2.96 3.94 -3.95
N GLY A 82 3.32 4.99 -4.71
CA GLY A 82 4.71 5.36 -4.96
C GLY A 82 5.45 5.77 -3.68
N VAL A 83 4.84 6.59 -2.84
CA VAL A 83 5.41 6.97 -1.54
C VAL A 83 5.56 5.75 -0.63
N MET A 84 4.58 4.84 -0.62
CA MET A 84 4.69 3.59 0.15
C MET A 84 5.81 2.69 -0.39
N ALA A 85 6.02 2.61 -1.70
CA ALA A 85 7.17 1.89 -2.27
C ALA A 85 8.50 2.45 -1.77
N VAL A 86 8.64 3.78 -1.73
CA VAL A 86 9.84 4.43 -1.16
C VAL A 86 9.98 4.13 0.34
N LEU A 87 8.89 4.25 1.11
CA LEU A 87 8.93 4.01 2.55
C LEU A 87 9.25 2.55 2.89
N THR A 88 8.74 1.58 2.12
CA THR A 88 9.11 0.16 2.32
C THR A 88 10.58 -0.09 2.02
N ILE A 89 11.15 0.57 1.00
CA ILE A 89 12.59 0.51 0.70
C ILE A 89 13.40 1.14 1.83
N VAL A 90 12.98 2.29 2.37
CA VAL A 90 13.64 2.91 3.53
C VAL A 90 13.67 1.95 4.72
N VAL A 91 12.54 1.32 5.04
CA VAL A 91 12.49 0.34 6.12
C VAL A 91 13.32 -0.90 5.79
N LEU A 92 13.34 -1.38 4.54
CA LEU A 92 14.22 -2.45 4.10
C LEU A 92 15.70 -2.12 4.35
N CYS A 93 16.13 -0.90 4.03
CA CYS A 93 17.49 -0.45 4.36
C CYS A 93 17.77 -0.46 5.87
N LEU A 94 16.79 -0.08 6.69
CA LEU A 94 16.91 -0.16 8.15
C LEU A 94 16.96 -1.61 8.66
N CYS A 95 16.33 -2.57 7.97
CA CYS A 95 16.37 -3.98 8.34
C CYS A 95 17.79 -4.55 8.37
N PHE A 96 18.70 -4.09 7.51
CA PHE A 96 20.09 -4.56 7.52
C PHE A 96 20.83 -4.23 8.82
N LYS A 97 20.38 -3.23 9.58
CA LYS A 97 20.98 -2.84 10.85
C LYS A 97 20.13 -3.19 12.07
N TYR A 98 18.82 -3.10 11.94
CA TYR A 98 17.87 -3.19 13.05
C TYR A 98 16.88 -4.34 12.91
N GLY A 99 16.90 -5.07 11.79
CA GLY A 99 15.93 -6.11 11.46
C GLY A 99 16.15 -7.42 12.19
N THR A 100 15.25 -8.36 11.93
CA THR A 100 15.36 -9.77 12.26
C THR A 100 15.44 -10.57 10.97
N ASP A 101 16.24 -11.62 10.98
CA ASP A 101 16.49 -12.59 9.91
C ASP A 101 15.92 -13.98 10.25
N ASP A 102 14.85 -14.01 11.02
CA ASP A 102 14.10 -15.24 11.34
C ASP A 102 13.32 -15.72 10.10
N ILE A 103 14.06 -16.33 9.17
CA ILE A 103 13.58 -16.69 7.82
C ILE A 103 12.85 -18.04 7.89
N THR A 104 11.63 -18.05 7.34
CA THR A 104 10.85 -19.27 7.16
C THR A 104 10.82 -19.70 5.69
N LEU A 105 10.44 -20.98 5.44
CA LEU A 105 10.23 -21.48 4.08
C LEU A 105 9.18 -20.64 3.32
N LEU A 106 8.13 -20.18 4.01
CA LEU A 106 7.07 -19.35 3.43
C LEU A 106 7.60 -17.99 2.96
N ASP A 107 8.53 -17.39 3.69
CA ASP A 107 9.16 -16.14 3.29
C ASP A 107 9.91 -16.29 1.96
N GLY A 108 10.61 -17.41 1.80
CA GLY A 108 11.29 -17.75 0.53
C GLY A 108 10.30 -17.94 -0.63
N ILE A 109 9.19 -18.65 -0.42
CA ILE A 109 8.15 -18.87 -1.43
C ILE A 109 7.52 -17.53 -1.85
N PHE A 110 7.17 -16.67 -0.90
CA PHE A 110 6.59 -15.36 -1.21
C PHE A 110 7.60 -14.43 -1.90
N LEU A 111 8.88 -14.49 -1.54
CA LEU A 111 9.92 -13.71 -2.22
C LEU A 111 10.09 -14.13 -3.68
N ILE A 112 10.14 -15.44 -3.95
CA ILE A 112 10.18 -15.95 -5.32
C ILE A 112 8.93 -15.51 -6.09
N GLY A 113 7.74 -15.65 -5.48
CA GLY A 113 6.49 -15.20 -6.06
C GLY A 113 6.51 -13.69 -6.41
N ALA A 114 7.00 -12.86 -5.50
CA ALA A 114 7.13 -11.42 -5.71
C ALA A 114 8.12 -11.09 -6.85
N ALA A 115 9.26 -11.78 -6.92
CA ALA A 115 10.23 -11.60 -8.00
C ALA A 115 9.67 -12.05 -9.37
N VAL A 116 8.91 -13.14 -9.40
CA VAL A 116 8.27 -13.65 -10.62
C VAL A 116 7.07 -12.79 -11.04
N ALA A 117 6.47 -12.03 -10.13
CA ALA A 117 5.28 -11.22 -10.42
C ALA A 117 5.47 -10.17 -11.53
N ILE A 118 6.71 -9.76 -11.82
CA ILE A 118 7.02 -8.83 -12.92
C ILE A 118 7.00 -9.50 -14.30
N VAL A 119 7.19 -10.82 -14.38
CA VAL A 119 7.35 -11.56 -15.63
C VAL A 119 6.14 -11.44 -16.56
N PRO A 120 4.88 -11.57 -16.06
CA PRO A 120 3.70 -11.39 -16.91
C PRO A 120 3.67 -10.04 -17.64
N TRP A 121 4.06 -8.96 -16.98
CA TRP A 121 4.11 -7.63 -17.61
C TRP A 121 5.15 -7.60 -18.74
N TRP A 122 6.35 -8.12 -18.45
CA TRP A 122 7.42 -8.16 -19.43
C TRP A 122 7.05 -8.99 -20.68
N LEU A 123 6.30 -10.10 -20.49
CA LEU A 123 5.89 -10.97 -21.59
C LEU A 123 4.70 -10.44 -22.40
N THR A 124 3.75 -9.75 -21.75
CA THR A 124 2.49 -9.34 -22.37
C THR A 124 2.42 -7.86 -22.71
N ASN A 125 3.37 -7.05 -22.23
CA ASN A 125 3.30 -5.58 -22.21
C ASN A 125 2.02 -5.02 -21.52
N ASP A 126 1.33 -5.86 -20.73
CA ASP A 126 0.15 -5.47 -19.96
C ASP A 126 0.47 -5.56 -18.45
N PRO A 127 0.42 -4.43 -17.71
CA PRO A 127 0.70 -4.43 -16.27
C PRO A 127 -0.35 -5.16 -15.44
N LEU A 128 -1.56 -5.41 -15.97
CA LEU A 128 -2.69 -6.00 -15.23
C LEU A 128 -2.29 -7.30 -14.52
N TYR A 129 -1.69 -8.23 -15.26
CA TYR A 129 -1.35 -9.56 -14.70
C TYR A 129 -0.34 -9.47 -13.57
N SER A 130 0.65 -8.59 -13.70
CA SER A 130 1.67 -8.37 -12.67
C SER A 130 1.08 -7.68 -11.43
N VAL A 131 0.20 -6.71 -11.61
CA VAL A 131 -0.49 -6.04 -10.49
C VAL A 131 -1.44 -7.01 -9.77
N VAL A 132 -2.17 -7.86 -10.50
CA VAL A 132 -3.03 -8.90 -9.91
C VAL A 132 -2.19 -9.88 -9.08
N LEU A 133 -1.09 -10.39 -9.63
CA LEU A 133 -0.23 -11.34 -8.93
C LEU A 133 0.43 -10.70 -7.70
N ALA A 134 0.95 -9.47 -7.82
CA ALA A 134 1.48 -8.71 -6.69
C ALA A 134 0.43 -8.50 -5.59
N THR A 135 -0.81 -8.18 -5.98
CA THR A 135 -1.94 -8.03 -5.05
C THR A 135 -2.27 -9.33 -4.32
N ILE A 136 -2.27 -10.47 -5.01
CA ILE A 136 -2.50 -11.78 -4.39
C ILE A 136 -1.40 -12.07 -3.36
N ILE A 137 -0.14 -11.84 -3.70
CA ILE A 137 0.99 -12.06 -2.79
C ILE A 137 0.85 -11.19 -1.54
N ASP A 138 0.51 -9.91 -1.72
CA ASP A 138 0.31 -8.97 -0.61
C ASP A 138 -0.85 -9.38 0.29
N VAL A 139 -2.00 -9.77 -0.27
CA VAL A 139 -3.15 -10.31 0.48
C VAL A 139 -2.76 -11.55 1.28
N LEU A 140 -2.02 -12.48 0.69
CA LEU A 140 -1.55 -13.68 1.39
C LEU A 140 -0.62 -13.33 2.55
N ALA A 141 0.20 -12.28 2.41
CA ALA A 141 1.08 -11.79 3.47
C ALA A 141 0.32 -11.20 4.68
N PHE A 142 -0.98 -10.87 4.56
CA PHE A 142 -1.81 -10.47 5.70
C PHE A 142 -2.26 -11.63 6.59
N PHE A 143 -2.35 -12.86 6.08
CA PHE A 143 -2.88 -13.98 6.85
C PHE A 143 -2.11 -14.26 8.16
N PRO A 144 -0.78 -14.29 8.19
CA PRO A 144 -0.02 -14.42 9.44
C PRO A 144 -0.37 -13.33 10.45
N THR A 145 -0.51 -12.08 9.99
CA THR A 145 -0.86 -10.93 10.84
C THR A 145 -2.28 -11.06 11.41
N ILE A 146 -3.25 -11.45 10.59
CA ILE A 146 -4.64 -11.70 11.04
C ILE A 146 -4.66 -12.82 12.09
N ARG A 147 -3.97 -13.93 11.85
CA ARG A 147 -3.87 -15.06 12.79
C ARG A 147 -3.24 -14.65 14.13
N LYS A 148 -2.16 -13.89 14.08
CA LYS A 148 -1.48 -13.33 15.27
C LYS A 148 -2.45 -12.43 16.06
N THR A 149 -3.10 -11.49 15.38
CA THR A 149 -4.05 -10.54 15.96
C THR A 149 -5.27 -11.25 16.57
N PHE A 150 -5.72 -12.32 15.94
CA PHE A 150 -6.82 -13.13 16.48
C PHE A 150 -6.47 -13.78 17.82
N ARG A 151 -5.21 -14.17 18.03
CA ARG A 151 -4.69 -14.74 19.28
C ARG A 151 -4.37 -13.66 20.30
N ASP A 152 -3.70 -12.60 19.86
CA ASP A 152 -3.31 -11.45 20.68
C ASP A 152 -3.70 -10.12 20.03
N PRO A 153 -4.90 -9.57 20.32
CA PRO A 153 -5.40 -8.32 19.74
C PRO A 153 -4.67 -7.07 20.26
N GLY A 154 -3.77 -7.20 21.25
CA GLY A 154 -2.89 -6.15 21.74
C GLY A 154 -1.60 -6.01 20.94
N SER A 155 -1.23 -7.04 20.16
CA SER A 155 0.04 -7.09 19.43
C SER A 155 0.12 -6.15 18.22
N GLU A 156 -1.00 -5.53 17.82
CA GLU A 156 -1.06 -4.64 16.66
C GLU A 156 -1.60 -3.25 17.03
N THR A 157 -1.09 -2.24 16.33
CA THR A 157 -1.44 -0.83 16.55
C THR A 157 -2.69 -0.47 15.75
N LEU A 158 -3.86 -0.48 16.40
CA LEU A 158 -5.16 -0.20 15.77
C LEU A 158 -5.18 1.08 14.93
N ILE A 159 -4.59 2.16 15.44
CA ILE A 159 -4.63 3.47 14.76
C ILE A 159 -3.99 3.42 13.36
N SER A 160 -2.94 2.61 13.16
CA SER A 160 -2.28 2.48 11.85
C SER A 160 -3.22 1.87 10.81
N PHE A 161 -4.00 0.85 11.20
CA PHE A 161 -4.96 0.22 10.30
C PHE A 161 -6.19 1.10 10.04
N VAL A 162 -6.63 1.88 11.05
CA VAL A 162 -7.70 2.87 10.88
C VAL A 162 -7.28 3.98 9.92
N LEU A 163 -6.06 4.49 10.01
CA LEU A 163 -5.53 5.47 9.06
C LEU A 163 -5.49 4.92 7.63
N ASN A 164 -5.16 3.63 7.47
CA ASN A 164 -5.22 2.96 6.18
C ASN A 164 -6.64 2.89 5.61
N LEU A 165 -7.68 2.69 6.44
CA LEU A 165 -9.07 2.71 6.00
C LEU A 165 -9.51 4.07 5.44
N VAL A 166 -8.88 5.17 5.86
CA VAL A 166 -9.13 6.51 5.30
C VAL A 166 -8.26 6.74 4.06
N ARG A 167 -6.99 6.34 4.12
CA ARG A 167 -6.00 6.59 3.07
C ARG A 167 -6.34 5.90 1.75
N HIS A 168 -6.73 4.60 1.78
CA HIS A 168 -6.98 3.86 0.54
C HIS A 168 -8.18 4.37 -0.26
N PRO A 169 -9.35 4.67 0.33
CA PRO A 169 -10.44 5.33 -0.38
C PRO A 169 -10.05 6.68 -0.98
N LEU A 170 -9.30 7.51 -0.25
CA LEU A 170 -8.79 8.78 -0.78
C LEU A 170 -7.90 8.56 -2.01
N SER A 171 -6.99 7.58 -1.95
CA SER A 171 -6.15 7.20 -3.08
C SER A 171 -6.98 6.74 -4.28
N ILE A 172 -8.02 5.91 -4.08
CA ILE A 172 -8.90 5.42 -5.15
C ILE A 172 -9.68 6.59 -5.79
N VAL A 173 -10.27 7.47 -4.99
CA VAL A 173 -11.01 8.64 -5.51
C VAL A 173 -10.10 9.61 -6.26
N ALA A 174 -8.84 9.70 -5.88
CA ALA A 174 -7.82 10.51 -6.54
C ALA A 174 -7.33 9.93 -7.88
N LEU A 175 -7.68 8.67 -8.23
CA LEU A 175 -7.28 8.06 -9.50
C LEU A 175 -7.86 8.83 -10.68
N THR A 176 -7.04 9.10 -11.68
CA THR A 176 -7.48 9.72 -12.94
C THR A 176 -8.21 8.71 -13.80
N THR A 177 -7.64 7.53 -13.95
CA THR A 177 -8.24 6.41 -14.68
C THR A 177 -8.65 5.32 -13.70
N LEU A 178 -9.91 4.93 -13.70
CA LEU A 178 -10.45 3.80 -12.94
C LEU A 178 -10.43 2.55 -13.82
N SER A 179 -9.54 1.64 -13.52
CA SER A 179 -9.41 0.34 -14.17
C SER A 179 -9.08 -0.73 -13.13
N VAL A 180 -9.16 -2.01 -13.50
CA VAL A 180 -8.74 -3.08 -12.59
C VAL A 180 -7.29 -2.90 -12.16
N THR A 181 -6.41 -2.53 -13.08
CA THR A 181 -4.98 -2.30 -12.82
C THR A 181 -4.74 -1.19 -11.80
N THR A 182 -5.52 -0.11 -11.82
CA THR A 182 -5.32 1.02 -10.90
C THR A 182 -6.00 0.82 -9.55
N VAL A 183 -7.13 0.10 -9.50
CA VAL A 183 -8.00 0.00 -8.32
C VAL A 183 -7.71 -1.24 -7.47
N ILE A 184 -7.36 -2.40 -8.08
CA ILE A 184 -7.32 -3.69 -7.39
C ILE A 184 -6.38 -3.68 -6.17
N TYR A 185 -5.20 -3.07 -6.28
CA TYR A 185 -4.21 -3.02 -5.20
C TYR A 185 -4.70 -2.19 -4.01
N PRO A 186 -5.05 -0.89 -4.14
CA PRO A 186 -5.54 -0.10 -3.01
C PRO A 186 -6.89 -0.61 -2.45
N ALA A 187 -7.76 -1.20 -3.29
CA ALA A 187 -9.01 -1.80 -2.83
C ALA A 187 -8.78 -3.05 -1.98
N SER A 188 -7.86 -3.93 -2.38
CA SER A 188 -7.50 -5.11 -1.57
C SER A 188 -6.92 -4.71 -0.22
N LEU A 189 -6.04 -3.70 -0.18
CA LEU A 189 -5.48 -3.18 1.06
C LEU A 189 -6.56 -2.55 1.95
N PHE A 190 -7.53 -1.84 1.39
CA PHE A 190 -8.69 -1.33 2.15
C PHE A 190 -9.44 -2.47 2.82
N VAL A 191 -9.77 -3.53 2.08
CA VAL A 191 -10.49 -4.70 2.61
C VAL A 191 -9.67 -5.41 3.69
N MET A 192 -8.38 -5.66 3.46
CA MET A 192 -7.53 -6.37 4.42
C MET A 192 -7.31 -5.58 5.71
N ASN A 193 -7.12 -4.26 5.61
CA ASN A 193 -7.05 -3.39 6.79
C ASN A 193 -8.39 -3.35 7.54
N GLY A 194 -9.53 -3.33 6.83
CA GLY A 194 -10.87 -3.41 7.41
C GLY A 194 -11.11 -4.70 8.19
N LEU A 195 -10.73 -5.83 7.60
CA LEU A 195 -10.78 -7.13 8.28
C LEU A 195 -9.93 -7.13 9.56
N LEU A 196 -8.72 -6.57 9.49
CA LEU A 196 -7.82 -6.52 10.64
C LEU A 196 -8.35 -5.62 11.76
N VAL A 197 -8.89 -4.43 11.42
CA VAL A 197 -9.57 -3.54 12.38
C VAL A 197 -10.74 -4.27 13.03
N ALA A 198 -11.58 -4.96 12.24
CA ALA A 198 -12.70 -5.74 12.78
C ALA A 198 -12.23 -6.83 13.75
N VAL A 199 -11.21 -7.58 13.38
CA VAL A 199 -10.62 -8.62 14.25
C VAL A 199 -10.12 -8.02 15.57
N ILE A 200 -9.36 -6.91 15.52
CA ILE A 200 -8.83 -6.23 16.71
C ILE A 200 -9.99 -5.82 17.64
N LEU A 201 -11.00 -5.13 17.10
CA LEU A 201 -12.11 -4.61 17.91
C LEU A 201 -12.97 -5.73 18.52
N LEU A 202 -13.34 -6.74 17.73
CA LEU A 202 -14.14 -7.87 18.19
C LEU A 202 -13.41 -8.71 19.25
N ARG A 203 -12.10 -8.90 19.09
CA ARG A 203 -11.31 -9.70 20.03
C ARG A 203 -10.98 -8.94 21.31
N ARG A 204 -10.76 -7.62 21.26
CA ARG A 204 -10.59 -6.77 22.45
C ARG A 204 -11.88 -6.75 23.29
N LYS A 205 -13.05 -6.61 22.63
CA LYS A 205 -14.36 -6.63 23.33
C LYS A 205 -14.64 -7.96 24.06
N ARG A 206 -14.09 -9.08 23.61
CA ARG A 206 -14.28 -10.40 24.26
C ARG A 206 -13.29 -10.66 25.40
N LYS A 207 -12.23 -9.87 25.53
CA LYS A 207 -11.24 -10.00 26.62
C LYS A 207 -11.53 -9.08 27.81
N ASN A 208 -12.39 -8.06 27.61
CA ASN A 208 -12.95 -7.20 28.66
C ASN A 208 -14.31 -7.74 29.11
#